data_595280e9a68206ddcf043bb5a20b739b
#
_entry.id   595280e9a68206ddcf043bb5a20b739b
#
_cell.length_a   1.000
_cell.length_b   1.000
_cell.length_c   1.000
_cell.angle_alpha   90.00
_cell.angle_beta   90.00
_cell.angle_gamma   90.00
#
_symmetry.space_group_name_H-M   'P 1'
#
loop_
_entity.id
_entity.type
_entity.pdbx_description
1 polymer ?
#
loop_
_entity_poly.entity_id
_entity_poly.type
_entity_poly.pdbx_seq_one_letter_code
_entity_poly.pdbx_strand_id
1 'polypeptide(L)'
;MKELSKIALAVEPSTTMAIDAMFKQMKAEGQNVIGFGAGEPDFPTPEHIKQAGIQAIEHNETRYTPAAGTIDLRKAICQRLKEDCGISYEHTQVAVS
;
A
#
# COMPACT_ATOMS: atom_id res chain seq x y z
N MET A 1 -10.56 -27.87 -22.27
CA MET A 1 -9.98 -26.84 -21.38
C MET A 1 -8.78 -27.46 -20.67
N LYS A 2 -7.62 -26.82 -20.62
CA LYS A 2 -6.48 -27.38 -19.87
C LYS A 2 -6.75 -27.29 -18.38
N GLU A 3 -6.47 -28.36 -17.64
CA GLU A 3 -6.57 -28.37 -16.19
C GLU A 3 -5.56 -27.41 -15.55
N LEU A 4 -5.95 -26.76 -14.46
CA LEU A 4 -5.06 -25.93 -13.65
C LEU A 4 -4.01 -26.82 -12.93
N SER A 5 -2.86 -26.27 -12.64
CA SER A 5 -1.84 -27.00 -11.88
C SER A 5 -2.36 -27.35 -10.47
N LYS A 6 -1.92 -28.47 -9.90
CA LYS A 6 -2.29 -28.89 -8.54
C LYS A 6 -1.93 -27.84 -7.50
N ILE A 7 -0.84 -27.09 -7.69
CA ILE A 7 -0.41 -25.98 -6.82
C ILE A 7 -1.44 -24.84 -6.89
N ALA A 8 -1.89 -24.46 -8.08
CA ALA A 8 -2.90 -23.42 -8.24
C ALA A 8 -4.25 -23.79 -7.62
N LEU A 9 -4.62 -25.06 -7.71
CA LEU A 9 -5.85 -25.58 -7.09
C LEU A 9 -5.76 -25.67 -5.55
N ALA A 10 -4.56 -25.77 -4.99
CA ALA A 10 -4.33 -25.84 -3.55
C ALA A 10 -4.25 -24.45 -2.87
N VAL A 11 -4.25 -23.36 -3.65
CA VAL A 11 -4.26 -21.99 -3.08
C VAL A 11 -5.64 -21.69 -2.53
N GLU A 12 -5.74 -21.56 -1.21
CA GLU A 12 -6.98 -21.16 -0.56
C GLU A 12 -7.19 -19.64 -0.67
N PRO A 13 -8.46 -19.19 -0.81
CA PRO A 13 -8.77 -17.76 -0.77
C PRO A 13 -8.35 -17.12 0.56
N SER A 14 -7.95 -15.85 0.52
CA SER A 14 -7.64 -15.10 1.73
C SER A 14 -8.87 -14.93 2.62
N THR A 15 -8.85 -15.53 3.80
CA THR A 15 -9.93 -15.43 4.80
C THR A 15 -10.19 -13.98 5.19
N THR A 16 -9.14 -13.17 5.32
CA THR A 16 -9.26 -11.74 5.66
C THR A 16 -10.03 -10.97 4.59
N MET A 17 -9.73 -11.22 3.31
CA MET A 17 -10.46 -10.58 2.20
C MET A 17 -11.91 -11.03 2.13
N ALA A 18 -12.19 -12.31 2.43
CA ALA A 18 -13.55 -12.83 2.45
C ALA A 18 -14.40 -12.18 3.58
N ILE A 19 -13.82 -12.00 4.77
CA ILE A 19 -14.47 -11.31 5.91
C ILE A 19 -14.75 -9.85 5.55
N ASP A 20 -13.79 -9.13 4.95
CA ASP A 20 -13.98 -7.73 4.54
C ASP A 20 -15.07 -7.59 3.46
N ALA A 21 -15.09 -8.49 2.47
CA ALA A 21 -16.13 -8.52 1.45
C ALA A 21 -17.52 -8.77 2.06
N MET A 22 -17.64 -9.71 3.00
CA MET A 22 -18.89 -9.99 3.71
C MET A 22 -19.36 -8.77 4.53
N PHE A 23 -18.46 -8.11 5.25
CA PHE A 23 -18.77 -6.90 5.99
C PHE A 23 -19.31 -5.79 5.07
N LYS A 24 -18.65 -5.55 3.95
CA LYS A 24 -19.07 -4.55 2.95
C LYS A 24 -20.46 -4.87 2.35
N GLN A 25 -20.70 -6.15 2.07
CA GLN A 25 -22.01 -6.59 1.58
C GLN A 25 -23.11 -6.37 2.61
N MET A 26 -22.94 -6.81 3.86
CA MET A 26 -23.92 -6.62 4.93
C MET A 26 -24.24 -5.16 5.17
N LYS A 27 -23.21 -4.28 5.10
CA LYS A 27 -23.38 -2.85 5.22
C LYS A 27 -24.17 -2.25 4.06
N ALA A 28 -23.91 -2.71 2.84
CA ALA A 28 -24.65 -2.29 1.64
C ALA A 28 -26.13 -2.74 1.66
N GLU A 29 -26.43 -3.86 2.32
CA GLU A 29 -27.79 -4.35 2.56
C GLU A 29 -28.52 -3.62 3.69
N GLY A 30 -27.89 -2.58 4.30
CA GLY A 30 -28.47 -1.77 5.35
C GLY A 30 -28.41 -2.41 6.75
N GLN A 31 -27.64 -3.48 6.93
CA GLN A 31 -27.47 -4.11 8.23
C GLN A 31 -26.57 -3.25 9.13
N ASN A 32 -26.94 -3.12 10.40
CA ASN A 32 -26.12 -2.42 11.39
C ASN A 32 -25.01 -3.35 11.90
N VAL A 33 -23.86 -3.35 11.20
CA VAL A 33 -22.72 -4.20 11.52
C VAL A 33 -21.50 -3.37 11.86
N ILE A 34 -20.68 -3.88 12.79
CA ILE A 34 -19.39 -3.30 13.16
C ILE A 34 -18.30 -4.25 12.67
N GLY A 35 -17.39 -3.74 11.81
CA GLY A 35 -16.31 -4.52 11.22
C GLY A 35 -15.04 -4.48 12.08
N PHE A 36 -14.51 -5.65 12.41
CA PHE A 36 -13.21 -5.84 13.06
C PHE A 36 -12.24 -6.67 12.19
N GLY A 37 -12.58 -6.84 10.91
CA GLY A 37 -11.85 -7.77 10.02
C GLY A 37 -10.57 -7.20 9.43
N ALA A 38 -10.52 -5.90 9.18
CA ALA A 38 -9.34 -5.22 8.64
C ALA A 38 -9.00 -3.99 9.48
N GLY A 39 -7.71 -3.78 9.72
CA GLY A 39 -7.22 -2.56 10.37
C GLY A 39 -6.73 -1.58 9.29
N GLU A 40 -7.41 -0.45 9.17
CA GLU A 40 -6.98 0.66 8.33
C GLU A 40 -7.13 1.97 9.11
N PRO A 41 -6.30 3.00 8.84
CA PRO A 41 -6.49 4.31 9.42
C PRO A 41 -7.86 4.88 9.05
N ASP A 42 -8.62 5.37 10.03
CA ASP A 42 -9.94 5.99 9.84
C ASP A 42 -9.85 7.46 9.40
N PHE A 43 -8.69 8.08 9.53
CA PHE A 43 -8.41 9.42 9.02
C PHE A 43 -8.06 9.39 7.54
N PRO A 44 -8.57 10.36 6.74
CA PRO A 44 -8.16 10.49 5.36
C PRO A 44 -6.67 10.88 5.28
N THR A 45 -6.04 10.54 4.15
CA THR A 45 -4.67 10.99 3.84
C THR A 45 -4.54 12.50 4.05
N PRO A 46 -3.51 12.98 4.78
CA PRO A 46 -3.28 14.42 5.00
C PRO A 46 -3.25 15.21 3.70
N GLU A 47 -3.79 16.43 3.74
CA GLU A 47 -4.00 17.24 2.54
C GLU A 47 -2.71 17.51 1.75
N HIS A 48 -1.62 17.81 2.44
CA HIS A 48 -0.33 18.06 1.79
C HIS A 48 0.22 16.83 1.04
N ILE A 49 -0.08 15.61 1.52
CA ILE A 49 0.30 14.37 0.84
C ILE A 49 -0.54 14.15 -0.40
N LYS A 50 -1.87 14.41 -0.32
CA LYS A 50 -2.75 14.35 -1.49
C LYS A 50 -2.31 15.33 -2.57
N GLN A 51 -2.00 16.55 -2.18
CA GLN A 51 -1.53 17.58 -3.12
C GLN A 51 -0.21 17.21 -3.78
N ALA A 52 0.74 16.61 -3.05
CA ALA A 52 1.98 16.11 -3.63
C ALA A 52 1.72 15.02 -4.69
N GLY A 53 0.77 14.11 -4.42
CA GLY A 53 0.37 13.08 -5.39
C GLY A 53 -0.28 13.67 -6.65
N ILE A 54 -1.17 14.66 -6.49
CA ILE A 54 -1.79 15.38 -7.62
C ILE A 54 -0.72 16.06 -8.48
N GLN A 55 0.21 16.79 -7.87
CA GLN A 55 1.31 17.45 -8.57
C GLN A 55 2.19 16.47 -9.32
N ALA A 56 2.52 15.32 -8.73
CA ALA A 56 3.29 14.28 -9.42
C ALA A 56 2.59 13.79 -10.70
N ILE A 57 1.27 13.61 -10.65
CA ILE A 57 0.48 13.23 -11.83
C ILE A 57 0.49 14.37 -12.88
N GLU A 58 0.27 15.60 -12.49
CA GLU A 58 0.26 16.78 -13.37
C GLU A 58 1.62 17.01 -14.04
N HIS A 59 2.73 16.69 -13.34
CA HIS A 59 4.08 16.75 -13.87
C HIS A 59 4.48 15.50 -14.69
N ASN A 60 3.54 14.58 -14.93
CA ASN A 60 3.76 13.34 -15.68
C ASN A 60 4.80 12.39 -15.05
N GLU A 61 4.93 12.38 -13.73
CA GLU A 61 5.76 11.42 -12.97
C GLU A 61 5.07 10.04 -12.91
N THR A 62 4.65 9.54 -14.07
CA THR A 62 3.82 8.33 -14.19
C THR A 62 4.50 7.21 -14.98
N ARG A 63 5.82 7.30 -15.14
CA ARG A 63 6.61 6.32 -15.89
C ARG A 63 7.36 5.36 -14.98
N TYR A 64 7.96 4.33 -15.55
CA TYR A 64 8.81 3.39 -14.81
C TYR A 64 9.94 4.13 -14.08
N THR A 65 10.18 3.71 -12.85
CA THR A 65 11.27 4.18 -12.00
C THR A 65 12.40 3.13 -11.96
N PRO A 66 13.60 3.48 -11.47
CA PRO A 66 14.62 2.49 -11.16
C PRO A 66 14.09 1.39 -10.23
N ALA A 67 14.58 0.15 -10.37
CA ALA A 67 14.13 -1.00 -9.58
C ALA A 67 14.23 -0.80 -8.06
N ALA A 68 15.18 0.03 -7.60
CA ALA A 68 15.33 0.37 -6.19
C ALA A 68 14.51 1.59 -5.75
N GLY A 69 13.63 2.12 -6.59
CA GLY A 69 12.90 3.36 -6.37
C GLY A 69 13.68 4.61 -6.76
N THR A 70 13.00 5.76 -6.77
CA THR A 70 13.61 7.03 -7.13
C THR A 70 14.68 7.46 -6.11
N ILE A 71 15.72 8.15 -6.58
CA ILE A 71 16.81 8.63 -5.71
C ILE A 71 16.27 9.58 -4.64
N ASP A 72 15.33 10.44 -4.99
CA ASP A 72 14.78 11.44 -4.07
C ASP A 72 13.98 10.79 -2.95
N LEU A 73 13.16 9.79 -3.25
CA LEU A 73 12.45 9.01 -2.22
C LEU A 73 13.44 8.29 -1.29
N ARG A 74 14.47 7.65 -1.84
CA ARG A 74 15.49 6.96 -1.04
C ARG A 74 16.27 7.91 -0.13
N LYS A 75 16.60 9.12 -0.61
CA LYS A 75 17.22 10.16 0.22
C LYS A 75 16.29 10.66 1.32
N ALA A 76 15.00 10.86 1.00
CA ALA A 76 14.00 11.27 1.99
C ALA A 76 13.82 10.19 3.09
N ILE A 77 13.84 8.91 2.73
CA ILE A 77 13.82 7.80 3.69
C ILE A 77 15.06 7.84 4.61
N CYS A 78 16.26 8.04 4.05
CA CYS A 78 17.49 8.16 4.85
C CYS A 78 17.42 9.32 5.83
N GLN A 79 16.92 10.47 5.37
CA GLN A 79 16.73 11.64 6.24
C GLN A 79 15.75 11.34 7.37
N ARG A 80 14.61 10.73 7.05
CA ARG A 80 13.58 10.38 8.04
C ARG A 80 14.09 9.40 9.09
N LEU A 81 14.82 8.37 8.68
CA LEU A 81 15.43 7.40 9.60
C LEU A 81 16.45 8.07 10.52
N LYS A 82 17.21 9.04 10.02
CA LYS A 82 18.15 9.81 10.84
C LYS A 82 17.43 10.69 11.86
N GLU A 83 16.35 11.36 11.47
CA GLU A 83 15.55 12.22 12.35
C GLU A 83 14.81 11.42 13.43
N ASP A 84 14.16 10.32 13.07
CA ASP A 84 13.30 9.55 13.98
C ASP A 84 14.09 8.57 14.87
N CYS A 85 15.13 7.95 14.31
CA CYS A 85 15.83 6.83 14.95
C CYS A 85 17.31 7.13 15.24
N GLY A 86 17.87 8.24 14.76
CA GLY A 86 19.29 8.57 14.87
C GLY A 86 20.21 7.70 14.01
N ILE A 87 19.66 6.91 13.07
CA ILE A 87 20.41 5.98 12.23
C ILE A 87 20.69 6.64 10.88
N SER A 88 21.95 6.65 10.47
CA SER A 88 22.37 7.19 9.17
C SER A 88 22.61 6.08 8.17
N TYR A 89 21.97 6.19 7.00
CA TYR A 89 22.19 5.33 5.85
C TYR A 89 22.50 6.17 4.61
N GLU A 90 23.26 5.58 3.69
CA GLU A 90 23.39 6.10 2.34
C GLU A 90 22.19 5.66 1.50
N HIS A 91 21.74 6.51 0.58
CA HIS A 91 20.60 6.19 -0.28
C HIS A 91 20.79 4.93 -1.15
N THR A 92 22.05 4.50 -1.36
CA THR A 92 22.41 3.24 -2.03
C THR A 92 22.10 2.00 -1.20
N GLN A 93 21.89 2.15 0.10
CA GLN A 93 21.54 1.07 1.03
C GLN A 93 20.01 0.92 1.22
N VAL A 94 19.22 1.76 0.53
CA VAL A 94 17.75 1.76 0.58
C VAL A 94 17.18 1.29 -0.74
N ALA A 95 16.23 0.36 -0.69
CA ALA A 95 15.41 -0.06 -1.82
C ALA A 95 13.93 0.09 -1.46
N VAL A 96 13.15 0.58 -2.41
CA VAL A 96 11.70 0.70 -2.33
C VAL A 96 11.11 -0.27 -3.34
N SER A 97 10.31 -1.23 -2.86
CA SER A 97 9.66 -2.27 -3.68
C SER A 97 8.14 -2.26 -3.47
#